data_016bf258d5707168e9c5907d7b8c2889
#
_entry.id   016bf258d5707168e9c5907d7b8c2889
#
_cell.length_a   1.000
_cell.length_b   1.000
_cell.length_c   1.000
_cell.angle_alpha   90.00
_cell.angle_beta   90.00
_cell.angle_gamma   90.00
#
_symmetry.space_group_name_H-M   'P 1'
#
loop_
_entity.id
_entity.type
_entity.pdbx_description
1 polymer ?
#
loop_
_entity_poly.entity_id
_entity_poly.type
_entity_poly.pdbx_seq_one_letter_code
_entity_poly.pdbx_strand_id
1 'polypeptide(L)'
;MAVSHLKTLFAGLLLAALTACSSVAPKYTLVPDNVNRLRDAGMESAKLGEFGAAPKDGRDVNHLSIRGGAYASPYDGSYVAYLKEALRMELDEARLLNPGATVELSGFLVRNELNAAGITTADALIEARFVVKRGGQIRFDKVLTAQHAWDSSFMGNIAIPRAQQNYPTVVQKLLAALWADPESSRP
;
A
#
# COMPACT_ATOMS: atom_id res chain seq x y z
N MET A 1 -9.96 28.06 -47.48
CA MET A 1 -9.03 27.01 -47.00
C MET A 1 -8.33 27.33 -45.67
N ALA A 2 -8.01 28.58 -45.34
CA ALA A 2 -7.30 28.95 -44.09
C ALA A 2 -8.07 28.68 -42.78
N VAL A 3 -9.41 28.75 -42.78
CA VAL A 3 -10.24 28.56 -41.58
C VAL A 3 -10.34 27.10 -41.14
N SER A 4 -10.17 26.14 -42.07
CA SER A 4 -10.23 24.71 -41.76
C SER A 4 -8.96 24.25 -41.01
N HIS A 5 -7.81 24.79 -41.37
CA HIS A 5 -6.53 24.44 -40.70
C HIS A 5 -6.40 25.03 -39.30
N LEU A 6 -7.03 26.19 -39.06
CA LEU A 6 -7.04 26.82 -37.75
C LEU A 6 -7.88 26.02 -36.73
N LYS A 7 -9.00 25.42 -37.17
CA LYS A 7 -9.86 24.55 -36.29
C LYS A 7 -9.19 23.24 -35.95
N THR A 8 -8.45 22.64 -36.88
CA THR A 8 -7.69 21.40 -36.60
C THR A 8 -6.47 21.63 -35.70
N LEU A 9 -5.80 22.77 -35.81
CA LEU A 9 -4.73 23.15 -34.90
C LEU A 9 -5.23 23.40 -33.47
N PHE A 10 -6.41 24.03 -33.34
CA PHE A 10 -7.00 24.28 -32.01
C PHE A 10 -7.49 22.99 -31.33
N ALA A 11 -8.05 22.03 -32.09
CA ALA A 11 -8.47 20.73 -31.60
C ALA A 11 -7.28 19.86 -31.16
N GLY A 12 -6.17 19.93 -31.90
CA GLY A 12 -4.92 19.21 -31.52
C GLY A 12 -4.26 19.76 -30.25
N LEU A 13 -4.33 21.08 -30.03
CA LEU A 13 -3.77 21.72 -28.85
C LEU A 13 -4.59 21.43 -27.58
N LEU A 14 -5.91 21.23 -27.71
CA LEU A 14 -6.80 20.92 -26.59
C LEU A 14 -6.63 19.48 -26.12
N LEU A 15 -6.24 18.53 -26.98
CA LEU A 15 -5.98 17.14 -26.60
C LEU A 15 -4.65 16.97 -25.85
N ALA A 16 -3.69 17.84 -26.04
CA ALA A 16 -2.39 17.78 -25.37
C ALA A 16 -2.43 18.24 -23.90
N ALA A 17 -3.51 18.92 -23.47
CA ALA A 17 -3.65 19.47 -22.12
C ALA A 17 -4.18 18.48 -21.08
N LEU A 18 -4.48 17.23 -21.44
CA LEU A 18 -5.04 16.19 -20.56
C LEU A 18 -3.98 15.25 -19.96
N THR A 19 -2.72 15.65 -19.89
CA THR A 19 -1.74 14.91 -19.08
C THR A 19 -2.05 15.18 -17.61
N ALA A 20 -3.01 14.44 -17.05
CA ALA A 20 -3.23 14.41 -15.61
C ALA A 20 -1.90 14.09 -14.94
N CYS A 21 -1.43 14.96 -14.04
CA CYS A 21 -0.24 14.69 -13.25
C CYS A 21 -0.51 13.44 -12.41
N SER A 22 -0.09 12.29 -12.90
CA SER A 22 -0.07 11.06 -12.13
C SER A 22 1.31 10.88 -11.51
N SER A 23 1.32 10.44 -10.27
CA SER A 23 2.56 10.08 -9.57
C SER A 23 2.50 8.63 -9.11
N VAL A 24 3.67 8.02 -8.98
CA VAL A 24 3.80 6.62 -8.59
C VAL A 24 4.42 6.55 -7.19
N ALA A 25 3.88 5.68 -6.35
CA ALA A 25 4.41 5.43 -5.03
C ALA A 25 5.83 4.82 -5.12
N PRO A 26 6.73 5.15 -4.19
CA PRO A 26 7.97 4.41 -4.04
C PRO A 26 7.69 2.93 -3.82
N LYS A 27 8.58 2.07 -4.30
CA LYS A 27 8.54 0.65 -3.95
C LYS A 27 8.67 0.49 -2.44
N TYR A 28 8.11 -0.59 -1.92
CA TYR A 28 8.29 -0.93 -0.52
C TYR A 28 9.78 -1.09 -0.17
N THR A 29 10.16 -0.58 0.99
CA THR A 29 11.51 -0.73 1.54
C THR A 29 11.41 -1.43 2.89
N LEU A 30 12.30 -2.39 3.10
CA LEU A 30 12.37 -3.18 4.32
C LEU A 30 12.71 -2.29 5.54
N VAL A 31 12.09 -2.64 6.67
CA VAL A 31 12.43 -2.08 7.98
C VAL A 31 13.10 -3.18 8.80
N PRO A 32 14.38 -3.01 9.21
CA PRO A 32 15.10 -4.02 9.99
C PRO A 32 14.33 -4.50 11.23
N ASP A 33 13.65 -3.59 11.91
CA ASP A 33 12.87 -3.91 13.11
C ASP A 33 11.72 -4.89 12.83
N ASN A 34 11.03 -4.78 11.69
CA ASN A 34 9.98 -5.71 11.31
C ASN A 34 10.55 -7.11 11.05
N VAL A 35 11.66 -7.17 10.31
CA VAL A 35 12.35 -8.44 10.00
C VAL A 35 12.86 -9.11 11.27
N ASN A 36 13.43 -8.32 12.20
CA ASN A 36 13.88 -8.84 13.49
C ASN A 36 12.71 -9.36 14.34
N ARG A 37 11.58 -8.65 14.38
CA ARG A 37 10.35 -9.11 15.05
C ARG A 37 9.87 -10.46 14.51
N LEU A 38 9.88 -10.65 13.20
CA LEU A 38 9.55 -11.92 12.56
C LEU A 38 10.47 -13.06 13.03
N ARG A 39 11.78 -12.82 13.07
CA ARG A 39 12.76 -13.80 13.53
C ARG A 39 12.60 -14.12 15.02
N ASP A 40 12.41 -13.08 15.85
CA ASP A 40 12.29 -13.20 17.31
C ASP A 40 10.95 -13.82 17.73
N ALA A 41 9.90 -13.63 16.95
CA ALA A 41 8.58 -14.21 17.22
C ALA A 41 8.56 -15.74 17.07
N GLY A 42 9.59 -16.34 16.45
CA GLY A 42 9.65 -17.78 16.21
C GLY A 42 8.60 -18.27 15.22
N MET A 43 8.19 -17.41 14.29
CA MET A 43 7.23 -17.75 13.25
C MET A 43 7.76 -18.90 12.38
N GLU A 44 6.92 -19.88 12.08
CA GLU A 44 7.24 -20.92 11.11
C GLU A 44 7.30 -20.36 9.71
N SER A 45 8.02 -21.07 8.81
CA SER A 45 8.02 -20.72 7.39
C SER A 45 6.59 -20.69 6.85
N ALA A 46 6.27 -19.69 6.06
CA ALA A 46 4.95 -19.45 5.51
C ALA A 46 5.00 -19.30 3.99
N LYS A 47 3.93 -19.70 3.32
CA LYS A 47 3.63 -19.32 1.94
C LYS A 47 2.63 -18.18 1.91
N LEU A 48 2.65 -17.39 0.84
CA LEU A 48 1.62 -16.41 0.57
C LEU A 48 0.41 -17.09 -0.06
N GLY A 49 -0.76 -16.82 0.53
CA GLY A 49 -2.06 -17.26 0.04
C GLY A 49 -2.72 -16.22 -0.87
N GLU A 50 -4.02 -16.04 -0.67
CA GLU A 50 -4.83 -15.09 -1.43
C GLU A 50 -4.61 -13.66 -0.96
N PHE A 51 -4.56 -12.72 -1.92
CA PHE A 51 -4.57 -11.28 -1.66
C PHE A 51 -5.66 -10.62 -2.50
N GLY A 52 -6.43 -9.73 -1.88
CA GLY A 52 -7.57 -9.11 -2.53
C GLY A 52 -7.97 -7.78 -1.89
N ALA A 53 -8.98 -7.16 -2.48
CA ALA A 53 -9.67 -6.01 -1.93
C ALA A 53 -10.95 -6.48 -1.23
N ALA A 54 -11.21 -5.97 -0.03
CA ALA A 54 -12.42 -6.23 0.74
C ALA A 54 -12.94 -4.94 1.40
N PRO A 55 -13.28 -3.90 0.61
CA PRO A 55 -13.65 -2.60 1.14
C PRO A 55 -14.96 -2.68 1.94
N LYS A 56 -14.98 -2.06 3.12
CA LYS A 56 -16.19 -2.00 3.97
C LYS A 56 -17.24 -1.02 3.47
N ASP A 57 -16.83 0.02 2.77
CA ASP A 57 -17.65 1.17 2.37
C ASP A 57 -17.81 1.30 0.85
N GLY A 58 -17.38 0.28 0.10
CA GLY A 58 -17.46 0.27 -1.37
C GLY A 58 -16.45 1.18 -2.07
N ARG A 59 -15.53 1.83 -1.35
CA ARG A 59 -14.47 2.64 -1.97
C ARG A 59 -13.43 1.75 -2.64
N ASP A 60 -12.89 2.23 -3.74
CA ASP A 60 -11.76 1.55 -4.39
C ASP A 60 -10.47 1.77 -3.58
N VAL A 61 -9.98 0.70 -2.94
CA VAL A 61 -8.74 0.71 -2.15
C VAL A 61 -7.48 0.96 -3.01
N ASN A 62 -7.59 0.84 -4.33
CA ASN A 62 -6.51 1.14 -5.27
C ASN A 62 -6.53 2.60 -5.77
N HIS A 63 -7.57 3.38 -5.41
CA HIS A 63 -7.69 4.75 -5.84
C HIS A 63 -7.18 5.72 -4.77
N LEU A 64 -5.92 6.11 -4.87
CA LEU A 64 -5.35 7.18 -4.06
C LEU A 64 -5.08 8.43 -4.90
N SER A 65 -5.10 9.58 -4.25
CA SER A 65 -4.74 10.85 -4.86
C SER A 65 -3.92 11.73 -3.92
N ILE A 66 -3.04 12.54 -4.52
CA ILE A 66 -2.30 13.59 -3.83
C ILE A 66 -2.69 14.91 -4.48
N ARG A 67 -3.42 15.77 -3.76
CA ARG A 67 -3.85 17.10 -4.24
C ARG A 67 -4.53 17.08 -5.60
N GLY A 68 -5.42 16.09 -5.82
CA GLY A 68 -6.18 15.94 -7.07
C GLY A 68 -5.45 15.21 -8.19
N GLY A 69 -4.15 14.94 -8.06
CA GLY A 69 -3.40 14.07 -8.98
C GLY A 69 -3.51 12.61 -8.56
N ALA A 70 -3.63 11.69 -9.52
CA ALA A 70 -3.62 10.25 -9.23
C ALA A 70 -2.29 9.82 -8.61
N TYR A 71 -2.37 8.95 -7.60
CA TYR A 71 -1.22 8.36 -6.95
C TYR A 71 -1.33 6.84 -7.04
N ALA A 72 -0.54 6.24 -7.90
CA ALA A 72 -0.63 4.83 -8.26
C ALA A 72 0.42 3.98 -7.54
N SER A 73 0.07 2.74 -7.24
CA SER A 73 1.05 1.75 -6.79
C SER A 73 2.06 1.44 -7.91
N PRO A 74 3.36 1.21 -7.59
CA PRO A 74 4.38 0.79 -8.56
C PRO A 74 4.20 -0.66 -9.04
N TYR A 75 3.23 -1.37 -8.49
CA TYR A 75 2.88 -2.75 -8.85
C TYR A 75 1.56 -2.74 -9.61
N ASP A 76 1.63 -2.40 -10.90
CA ASP A 76 0.50 -2.33 -11.84
C ASP A 76 -0.69 -1.50 -11.32
N GLY A 77 -0.42 -0.43 -10.57
CA GLY A 77 -1.44 0.42 -9.97
C GLY A 77 -2.15 -0.19 -8.75
N SER A 78 -1.87 -1.45 -8.39
CA SER A 78 -2.57 -2.18 -7.34
C SER A 78 -1.90 -2.02 -5.96
N TYR A 79 -2.62 -1.45 -5.00
CA TYR A 79 -2.17 -1.40 -3.60
C TYR A 79 -2.37 -2.74 -2.87
N VAL A 80 -3.23 -3.62 -3.38
CA VAL A 80 -3.28 -5.02 -2.96
C VAL A 80 -1.98 -5.74 -3.30
N ALA A 81 -1.46 -5.52 -4.52
CA ALA A 81 -0.16 -6.05 -4.92
C ALA A 81 1.00 -5.43 -4.13
N TYR A 82 0.88 -4.13 -3.77
CA TYR A 82 1.85 -3.46 -2.89
C TYR A 82 1.95 -4.15 -1.52
N LEU A 83 0.79 -4.43 -0.88
CA LEU A 83 0.73 -5.12 0.40
C LEU A 83 1.31 -6.53 0.31
N LYS A 84 0.96 -7.28 -0.75
CA LYS A 84 1.48 -8.63 -1.00
C LYS A 84 3.00 -8.62 -1.16
N GLU A 85 3.52 -7.68 -1.93
CA GLU A 85 4.97 -7.58 -2.16
C GLU A 85 5.72 -7.16 -0.90
N ALA A 86 5.16 -6.25 -0.10
CA ALA A 86 5.73 -5.87 1.19
C ALA A 86 5.87 -7.09 2.13
N LEU A 87 4.81 -7.89 2.26
CA LEU A 87 4.82 -9.14 3.02
C LEU A 87 5.83 -10.15 2.47
N ARG A 88 5.86 -10.31 1.15
CA ARG A 88 6.83 -11.20 0.49
C ARG A 88 8.26 -10.82 0.83
N MET A 89 8.58 -9.53 0.75
CA MET A 89 9.92 -9.03 1.03
C MET A 89 10.34 -9.25 2.49
N GLU A 90 9.44 -9.00 3.45
CA GLU A 90 9.77 -9.19 4.87
C GLU A 90 9.95 -10.67 5.24
N LEU A 91 9.08 -11.57 4.72
CA LEU A 91 9.22 -13.01 4.91
C LEU A 91 10.48 -13.57 4.25
N ASP A 92 10.80 -13.11 3.05
CA ASP A 92 11.99 -13.52 2.31
C ASP A 92 13.28 -13.10 3.03
N GLU A 93 13.36 -11.84 3.46
CA GLU A 93 14.50 -11.32 4.23
C GLU A 93 14.66 -12.03 5.59
N ALA A 94 13.53 -12.38 6.21
CA ALA A 94 13.55 -13.19 7.45
C ALA A 94 13.91 -14.66 7.19
N ARG A 95 13.99 -15.12 5.92
CA ARG A 95 14.16 -16.52 5.49
C ARG A 95 13.01 -17.43 5.91
N LEU A 96 11.82 -16.87 5.98
CA LEU A 96 10.58 -17.55 6.34
C LEU A 96 9.66 -17.79 5.14
N LEU A 97 9.96 -17.23 3.96
CA LEU A 97 9.17 -17.46 2.76
C LEU A 97 9.46 -18.85 2.18
N ASN A 98 8.45 -19.73 2.20
CA ASN A 98 8.56 -21.08 1.66
C ASN A 98 7.25 -21.49 0.95
N PRO A 99 7.24 -21.64 -0.38
CA PRO A 99 6.05 -22.04 -1.12
C PRO A 99 5.46 -23.39 -0.71
N GLY A 100 6.27 -24.28 -0.13
CA GLY A 100 5.85 -25.60 0.37
C GLY A 100 5.36 -25.60 1.83
N ALA A 101 5.31 -24.45 2.49
CA ALA A 101 4.94 -24.36 3.91
C ALA A 101 3.48 -24.78 4.16
N THR A 102 3.24 -25.33 5.35
CA THR A 102 1.89 -25.63 5.85
C THR A 102 1.15 -24.40 6.37
N VAL A 103 1.92 -23.38 6.77
CA VAL A 103 1.38 -22.07 7.16
C VAL A 103 1.16 -21.24 5.89
N GLU A 104 -0.04 -20.66 5.78
CA GLU A 104 -0.45 -19.81 4.67
C GLU A 104 -0.92 -18.47 5.20
N LEU A 105 -0.33 -17.37 4.70
CA LEU A 105 -0.69 -16.01 5.05
C LEU A 105 -1.39 -15.33 3.88
N SER A 106 -2.63 -14.91 4.12
CA SER A 106 -3.47 -14.17 3.18
C SER A 106 -3.74 -12.76 3.68
N GLY A 107 -3.97 -11.81 2.76
CA GLY A 107 -4.21 -10.41 3.10
C GLY A 107 -5.28 -9.77 2.24
N PHE A 108 -6.22 -9.05 2.86
CA PHE A 108 -7.30 -8.37 2.17
C PHE A 108 -7.32 -6.90 2.58
N LEU A 109 -7.08 -6.01 1.62
CA LEU A 109 -7.06 -4.58 1.85
C LEU A 109 -8.49 -4.07 2.05
N VAL A 110 -8.78 -3.54 3.23
CA VAL A 110 -10.12 -3.11 3.65
C VAL A 110 -10.30 -1.61 3.46
N ARG A 111 -9.24 -0.84 3.77
CA ARG A 111 -9.24 0.62 3.67
C ARG A 111 -7.83 1.10 3.32
N ASN A 112 -7.75 2.09 2.45
CA ASN A 112 -6.49 2.69 2.05
C ASN A 112 -6.76 4.16 1.74
N GLU A 113 -6.28 5.05 2.59
CA GLU A 113 -6.56 6.47 2.52
C GLU A 113 -5.28 7.28 2.64
N LEU A 114 -5.21 8.34 1.85
CA LEU A 114 -4.13 9.30 1.86
C LEU A 114 -4.71 10.71 1.85
N ASN A 115 -4.59 11.43 2.96
CA ASN A 115 -5.01 12.80 3.10
C ASN A 115 -3.80 13.74 3.02
N ALA A 116 -3.50 14.21 1.83
CA ALA A 116 -2.39 15.14 1.55
C ALA A 116 -2.87 16.58 1.27
N ALA A 117 -4.15 16.89 1.54
CA ALA A 117 -4.72 18.22 1.32
C ALA A 117 -4.39 19.21 2.45
N GLY A 118 -4.00 18.72 3.62
CA GLY A 118 -3.71 19.55 4.79
C GLY A 118 -2.56 20.54 4.56
N ILE A 119 -2.70 21.72 5.17
CA ILE A 119 -1.70 22.79 5.05
C ILE A 119 -0.51 22.55 5.98
N THR A 120 -0.76 22.09 7.19
CA THR A 120 0.27 21.85 8.22
C THR A 120 0.56 20.37 8.42
N THR A 121 -0.46 19.53 8.31
CA THR A 121 -0.37 18.08 8.57
C THR A 121 -1.02 17.31 7.45
N ALA A 122 -0.44 16.19 7.08
CA ALA A 122 -0.99 15.18 6.20
C ALA A 122 -0.93 13.82 6.90
N ASP A 123 -1.75 12.88 6.47
CA ASP A 123 -1.79 11.54 7.05
C ASP A 123 -2.18 10.48 6.02
N ALA A 124 -1.85 9.24 6.36
CA ALA A 124 -2.32 8.06 5.67
C ALA A 124 -2.86 7.04 6.69
N LEU A 125 -3.92 6.33 6.28
CA LEU A 125 -4.52 5.25 7.05
C LEU A 125 -4.69 4.02 6.16
N ILE A 126 -4.31 2.87 6.69
CA ILE A 126 -4.48 1.59 6.03
C ILE A 126 -5.08 0.57 7.00
N GLU A 127 -6.09 -0.17 6.52
CA GLU A 127 -6.67 -1.31 7.22
C GLU A 127 -6.59 -2.52 6.30
N ALA A 128 -6.11 -3.64 6.84
CA ALA A 128 -6.12 -4.92 6.15
C ALA A 128 -6.54 -6.06 7.08
N ARG A 129 -7.35 -6.97 6.55
CA ARG A 129 -7.65 -8.24 7.20
C ARG A 129 -6.55 -9.23 6.82
N PHE A 130 -5.90 -9.77 7.82
CA PHE A 130 -4.93 -10.86 7.64
C PHE A 130 -5.53 -12.17 8.13
N VAL A 131 -5.31 -13.21 7.35
CA VAL A 131 -5.74 -14.58 7.69
C VAL A 131 -4.52 -15.47 7.65
N VAL A 132 -4.22 -16.13 8.78
CA VAL A 132 -3.18 -17.17 8.84
C VAL A 132 -3.86 -18.52 9.01
N LYS A 133 -3.55 -19.44 8.11
CA LYS A 133 -4.00 -20.83 8.16
C LYS A 133 -2.81 -21.74 8.43
N ARG A 134 -3.04 -22.81 9.18
CA ARG A 134 -2.10 -23.89 9.36
C ARG A 134 -2.78 -25.21 9.03
N GLY A 135 -2.25 -25.96 8.06
CA GLY A 135 -2.90 -27.18 7.60
C GLY A 135 -4.35 -27.01 7.12
N GLY A 136 -4.67 -25.84 6.54
CA GLY A 136 -6.00 -25.46 6.08
C GLY A 136 -6.94 -24.90 7.16
N GLN A 137 -6.56 -24.96 8.45
CA GLN A 137 -7.36 -24.40 9.55
C GLN A 137 -6.97 -22.96 9.82
N ILE A 138 -7.98 -22.08 9.98
CA ILE A 138 -7.75 -20.68 10.38
C ILE A 138 -7.26 -20.63 11.81
N ARG A 139 -6.12 -19.97 12.04
CA ARG A 139 -5.51 -19.75 13.35
C ARG A 139 -5.51 -18.28 13.74
N PHE A 140 -5.52 -17.41 12.74
CA PHE A 140 -5.57 -15.96 12.92
C PHE A 140 -6.49 -15.37 11.86
N ASP A 141 -7.36 -14.47 12.26
CA ASP A 141 -8.25 -13.74 11.35
C ASP A 141 -8.62 -12.41 12.01
N LYS A 142 -7.86 -11.37 11.72
CA LYS A 142 -8.07 -10.04 12.30
C LYS A 142 -7.91 -8.94 11.25
N VAL A 143 -8.65 -7.86 11.43
CA VAL A 143 -8.41 -6.59 10.77
C VAL A 143 -7.45 -5.77 11.62
N LEU A 144 -6.32 -5.40 11.04
CA LEU A 144 -5.32 -4.53 11.65
C LEU A 144 -5.37 -3.17 10.97
N THR A 145 -5.10 -2.13 11.75
CA THR A 145 -5.11 -0.73 11.31
C THR A 145 -3.77 -0.09 11.62
N ALA A 146 -3.26 0.69 10.68
CA ALA A 146 -2.14 1.57 10.91
C ALA A 146 -2.43 2.97 10.40
N GLN A 147 -1.89 3.96 11.10
CA GLN A 147 -1.94 5.35 10.72
C GLN A 147 -0.54 5.98 10.84
N HIS A 148 -0.25 6.90 9.92
CA HIS A 148 0.95 7.70 9.95
C HIS A 148 0.63 9.13 9.54
N ALA A 149 1.02 10.08 10.37
CA ALA A 149 0.90 11.50 10.10
C ALA A 149 2.29 12.13 9.98
N TRP A 150 2.40 13.18 9.17
CA TRP A 150 3.64 13.93 8.93
C TRP A 150 3.34 15.40 8.66
N ASP A 151 4.38 16.23 8.78
CA ASP A 151 4.29 17.65 8.45
C ASP A 151 4.06 17.86 6.95
N SER A 152 3.02 18.59 6.63
CA SER A 152 2.67 18.99 5.28
C SER A 152 3.15 20.42 4.97
N SER A 153 2.69 20.98 3.87
CA SER A 153 2.92 22.37 3.47
C SER A 153 1.78 22.87 2.60
N PHE A 154 1.49 24.14 2.63
CA PHE A 154 0.62 24.77 1.64
C PHE A 154 1.20 24.63 0.22
N MET A 155 2.52 24.66 0.09
CA MET A 155 3.22 24.58 -1.20
C MET A 155 3.23 23.16 -1.73
N GLY A 156 2.60 22.91 -2.89
CA GLY A 156 2.49 21.58 -3.51
C GLY A 156 3.83 20.92 -3.82
N ASN A 157 4.83 21.72 -4.24
CA ASN A 157 6.19 21.23 -4.50
C ASN A 157 6.92 20.67 -3.25
N ILE A 158 6.41 20.97 -2.06
CA ILE A 158 6.90 20.40 -0.79
C ILE A 158 5.97 19.28 -0.31
N ALA A 159 4.65 19.52 -0.35
CA ALA A 159 3.67 18.59 0.20
C ALA A 159 3.58 17.26 -0.60
N ILE A 160 3.68 17.33 -1.94
CA ILE A 160 3.56 16.15 -2.80
C ILE A 160 4.73 15.18 -2.57
N PRO A 161 6.00 15.59 -2.64
CA PRO A 161 7.12 14.69 -2.34
C PRO A 161 7.08 14.11 -0.92
N ARG A 162 6.66 14.91 0.08
CA ARG A 162 6.50 14.43 1.45
C ARG A 162 5.45 13.32 1.55
N ALA A 163 4.28 13.49 0.92
CA ALA A 163 3.25 12.47 0.90
C ALA A 163 3.74 11.18 0.23
N GLN A 164 4.46 11.30 -0.88
CA GLN A 164 5.06 10.16 -1.57
C GLN A 164 6.05 9.40 -0.68
N GLN A 165 6.94 10.10 0.01
CA GLN A 165 7.96 9.51 0.89
C GLN A 165 7.37 8.85 2.14
N ASN A 166 6.23 9.35 2.64
CA ASN A 166 5.64 8.88 3.89
C ASN A 166 4.64 7.73 3.71
N TYR A 167 4.10 7.51 2.51
CA TYR A 167 3.15 6.42 2.26
C TYR A 167 3.73 5.03 2.59
N PRO A 168 4.96 4.66 2.20
CA PRO A 168 5.54 3.36 2.59
C PRO A 168 5.54 3.12 4.09
N THR A 169 5.70 4.18 4.89
CA THR A 169 5.75 4.09 6.36
C THR A 169 4.44 3.59 6.97
N VAL A 170 3.28 3.93 6.40
CA VAL A 170 2.02 3.40 6.93
C VAL A 170 1.90 1.90 6.69
N VAL A 171 2.39 1.38 5.55
CA VAL A 171 2.43 -0.05 5.27
C VAL A 171 3.42 -0.76 6.20
N GLN A 172 4.59 -0.18 6.43
CA GLN A 172 5.58 -0.69 7.40
C GLN A 172 4.99 -0.81 8.81
N LYS A 173 4.23 0.20 9.26
CA LYS A 173 3.52 0.18 10.55
C LYS A 173 2.44 -0.89 10.61
N LEU A 174 1.71 -1.12 9.51
CA LEU A 174 0.70 -2.17 9.43
C LEU A 174 1.34 -3.56 9.60
N LEU A 175 2.46 -3.81 8.90
CA LEU A 175 3.18 -5.07 9.04
C LEU A 175 3.84 -5.19 10.42
N ALA A 176 4.33 -4.11 11.00
CA ALA A 176 4.81 -4.11 12.39
C ALA A 176 3.72 -4.54 13.38
N ALA A 177 2.47 -4.10 13.17
CA ALA A 177 1.33 -4.52 14.00
C ALA A 177 0.99 -6.00 13.79
N LEU A 178 1.08 -6.50 12.55
CA LEU A 178 0.89 -7.92 12.26
C LEU A 178 1.92 -8.79 12.99
N TRP A 179 3.20 -8.45 12.90
CA TRP A 179 4.27 -9.23 13.53
C TRP A 179 4.34 -9.08 15.04
N ALA A 180 3.75 -8.02 15.61
CA ALA A 180 3.64 -7.84 17.06
C ALA A 180 2.48 -8.63 17.67
N ASP A 181 1.51 -9.10 16.89
CA ASP A 181 0.39 -9.90 17.39
C ASP A 181 0.87 -11.36 17.60
N PRO A 182 0.85 -11.88 18.85
CA PRO A 182 1.37 -13.22 19.13
C PRO A 182 0.58 -14.35 18.47
N GLU A 183 -0.68 -14.11 18.12
CA GLU A 183 -1.52 -15.11 17.45
C GLU A 183 -1.20 -15.22 15.94
N SER A 184 -0.63 -14.15 15.34
CA SER A 184 -0.23 -14.18 13.93
C SER A 184 1.07 -14.93 13.72
N SER A 185 1.98 -14.87 14.70
CA SER A 185 3.34 -15.43 14.60
C SER A 185 3.44 -16.86 15.12
N ARG A 186 2.49 -17.32 15.93
CA ARG A 186 2.45 -18.68 16.51
C ARG A 186 1.11 -19.37 16.21
N PRO A 187 0.73 -19.49 14.96
CA PRO A 187 -0.57 -20.00 14.55
C PRO A 187 -0.75 -21.51 14.78
#